data_20e4f960d5629d381037bc0c00efcdc5
#
_entry.id   20e4f960d5629d381037bc0c00efcdc5
#
_cell.length_a   1.000
_cell.length_b   1.000
_cell.length_c   1.000
_cell.angle_alpha   90.00
_cell.angle_beta   90.00
_cell.angle_gamma   90.00
#
_symmetry.space_group_name_H-M   'P 1'
#
loop_
_entity.id
_entity.type
_entity.pdbx_description
1 polymer ?
#
loop_
_entity_poly.entity_id
_entity_poly.type
_entity_poly.pdbx_seq_one_letter_code
_entity_poly.pdbx_strand_id
1 'polypeptide(L)'
;VRFGEDANYISRSESGASPFEDILAADLHGRSAIIAWLNEHREGSPYPLRHNSTNIHRTGTSGDVTEVRSYIFVTQVANHVPFAVSSGVLETGIRRGAHGLEFTKFYLIMDTDDSIPFAEFKAAGNVAAD
;
A
#
# COMPACT_ATOMS: atom_id res chain seq x y z
N VAL A 1 1.15 1.73 15.66
CA VAL A 1 0.29 2.72 14.97
C VAL A 1 -0.99 2.03 14.52
N ARG A 2 -2.11 2.70 14.58
CA ARG A 2 -3.42 2.23 14.11
C ARG A 2 -4.10 3.35 13.34
N PHE A 3 -5.19 3.06 12.64
CA PHE A 3 -6.01 4.10 12.01
C PHE A 3 -6.82 4.86 13.06
N GLY A 4 -6.93 6.18 12.92
CA GLY A 4 -7.87 7.02 13.65
C GLY A 4 -9.32 6.70 13.26
N GLU A 5 -10.29 7.06 14.09
CA GLU A 5 -11.73 6.84 13.79
C GLU A 5 -12.15 7.57 12.49
N ASP A 6 -11.54 8.73 12.24
CA ASP A 6 -11.77 9.64 11.12
C ASP A 6 -10.72 9.52 10.01
N ALA A 7 -9.93 8.44 10.00
CA ALA A 7 -8.85 8.26 9.05
C ALA A 7 -9.36 8.13 7.60
N ASN A 8 -8.53 8.61 6.67
CA ASN A 8 -8.73 8.43 5.24
C ASN A 8 -7.66 7.50 4.68
N TYR A 9 -8.07 6.58 3.81
CA TYR A 9 -7.20 5.66 3.09
C TYR A 9 -7.48 5.77 1.60
N ILE A 10 -6.44 6.03 0.83
CA ILE A 10 -6.50 6.03 -0.64
C ILE A 10 -5.42 5.08 -1.16
N SER A 11 -5.79 4.25 -2.13
CA SER A 11 -4.86 3.48 -2.94
C SER A 11 -5.14 3.76 -4.42
N ARG A 12 -4.15 4.26 -5.14
CA ARG A 12 -4.25 4.59 -6.57
C ARG A 12 -2.93 4.34 -7.28
N SER A 13 -2.95 4.25 -8.60
CA SER A 13 -1.74 4.24 -9.41
C SER A 13 -1.54 5.58 -10.12
N GLU A 14 -0.28 6.01 -10.24
CA GLU A 14 0.17 7.20 -10.96
C GLU A 14 1.45 6.86 -11.72
N SER A 15 1.39 5.93 -12.66
CA SER A 15 2.64 5.45 -13.27
C SER A 15 3.16 6.34 -14.42
N GLY A 16 2.47 7.37 -14.87
CA GLY A 16 2.93 8.24 -15.98
C GLY A 16 3.38 7.53 -17.27
N ALA A 17 3.58 6.22 -17.18
CA ALA A 17 4.00 5.35 -18.27
C ALA A 17 2.90 4.36 -18.69
N SER A 18 1.80 4.32 -17.96
CA SER A 18 0.67 3.42 -18.16
C SER A 18 -0.55 4.18 -18.65
N PRO A 19 -1.34 3.62 -19.58
CA PRO A 19 -2.66 4.15 -19.92
C PRO A 19 -3.67 4.02 -18.76
N PHE A 20 -3.27 3.43 -17.64
CA PHE A 20 -4.04 3.23 -16.42
C PHE A 20 -3.67 4.21 -15.32
N GLU A 21 -3.05 5.34 -15.67
CA GLU A 21 -2.88 6.45 -14.74
C GLU A 21 -4.21 6.78 -14.07
N ASP A 22 -4.17 7.10 -12.79
CA ASP A 22 -5.34 7.46 -12.00
C ASP A 22 -6.35 6.32 -11.72
N ILE A 23 -5.97 5.05 -11.86
CA ILE A 23 -6.83 3.98 -11.36
C ILE A 23 -6.92 4.08 -9.84
N LEU A 24 -8.12 4.39 -9.37
CA LEU A 24 -8.46 4.42 -7.97
C LEU A 24 -8.84 3.00 -7.52
N ALA A 25 -7.96 2.35 -6.75
CA ALA A 25 -8.22 1.01 -6.21
C ALA A 25 -9.08 1.07 -4.93
N ALA A 26 -8.88 2.10 -4.11
CA ALA A 26 -9.66 2.32 -2.89
C ALA A 26 -9.70 3.80 -2.50
N ASP A 27 -10.85 4.25 -2.02
CA ASP A 27 -11.06 5.54 -1.35
C ASP A 27 -12.00 5.32 -0.17
N LEU A 28 -11.42 5.25 1.03
CA LEU A 28 -12.11 4.78 2.23
C LEU A 28 -12.02 5.80 3.36
N HIS A 29 -13.13 6.01 4.04
CA HIS A 29 -13.25 6.91 5.17
C HIS A 29 -13.65 6.14 6.43
N GLY A 30 -12.94 6.41 7.51
CA GLY A 30 -13.16 5.83 8.82
C GLY A 30 -12.51 4.47 9.03
N ARG A 31 -12.09 4.24 10.27
CA ARG A 31 -11.34 3.04 10.67
C ARG A 31 -12.03 1.73 10.27
N SER A 32 -13.33 1.62 10.49
CA SER A 32 -14.05 0.37 10.27
C SER A 32 -14.05 -0.04 8.79
N ALA A 33 -14.28 0.91 7.87
CA ALA A 33 -14.26 0.66 6.44
C ALA A 33 -12.85 0.26 5.98
N ILE A 34 -11.82 0.97 6.48
CA ILE A 34 -10.42 0.69 6.16
C ILE A 34 -10.03 -0.74 6.61
N ILE A 35 -10.38 -1.11 7.84
CA ILE A 35 -10.05 -2.45 8.37
C ILE A 35 -10.76 -3.55 7.59
N ALA A 36 -12.04 -3.37 7.26
CA ALA A 36 -12.81 -4.34 6.49
C ALA A 36 -12.15 -4.59 5.12
N TRP A 37 -11.82 -3.53 4.39
CA TRP A 37 -11.17 -3.61 3.09
C TRP A 37 -9.77 -4.25 3.18
N LEU A 38 -8.95 -3.84 4.15
CA LEU A 38 -7.60 -4.39 4.34
C LEU A 38 -7.63 -5.89 4.69
N ASN A 39 -8.63 -6.36 5.45
CA ASN A 39 -8.79 -7.78 5.74
C ASN A 39 -9.16 -8.57 4.48
N GLU A 40 -10.13 -8.09 3.71
CA GLU A 40 -10.51 -8.69 2.43
C GLU A 40 -9.33 -8.75 1.45
N HIS A 41 -8.61 -7.63 1.30
CA HIS A 41 -7.42 -7.55 0.47
C HIS A 41 -6.33 -8.54 0.93
N ARG A 42 -6.13 -8.68 2.24
CA ARG A 42 -5.18 -9.64 2.79
C ARG A 42 -5.57 -11.09 2.50
N GLU A 43 -6.85 -11.44 2.63
CA GLU A 43 -7.34 -12.79 2.34
C GLU A 43 -7.17 -13.16 0.87
N GLY A 44 -7.34 -12.20 -0.04
CA GLY A 44 -7.12 -12.37 -1.47
C GLY A 44 -5.65 -12.35 -1.91
N SER A 45 -4.73 -11.93 -1.03
CA SER A 45 -3.33 -11.74 -1.39
C SER A 45 -2.50 -13.00 -1.21
N PRO A 46 -1.52 -13.26 -2.10
CA PRO A 46 -0.59 -14.38 -1.94
C PRO A 46 0.32 -14.19 -0.72
N TYR A 47 0.70 -15.27 -0.09
CA TYR A 47 1.57 -15.26 1.08
C TYR A 47 2.91 -15.97 0.79
N PRO A 48 4.01 -15.52 1.39
CA PRO A 48 4.18 -14.37 2.28
C PRO A 48 4.44 -13.06 1.52
N LEU A 49 3.79 -11.97 1.94
CA LEU A 49 4.08 -10.60 1.51
C LEU A 49 4.89 -9.86 2.59
N ARG A 50 5.82 -9.02 2.17
CA ARG A 50 6.53 -8.08 3.04
C ARG A 50 6.47 -6.68 2.47
N HIS A 51 5.95 -5.76 3.27
CA HIS A 51 5.92 -4.33 2.98
C HIS A 51 7.15 -3.68 3.61
N ASN A 52 8.01 -3.13 2.78
CA ASN A 52 9.24 -2.48 3.21
C ASN A 52 9.11 -0.98 2.95
N SER A 53 9.20 -0.15 3.98
CA SER A 53 9.23 1.29 3.83
C SER A 53 10.65 1.80 3.95
N THR A 54 11.04 2.69 3.03
CA THR A 54 12.36 3.31 2.97
C THR A 54 12.25 4.82 2.78
N ASN A 55 13.34 5.55 2.98
CA ASN A 55 13.38 7.01 2.80
C ASN A 55 12.28 7.74 3.59
N ILE A 56 12.01 7.28 4.80
CA ILE A 56 10.98 7.85 5.65
C ILE A 56 11.44 9.24 6.11
N HIS A 57 10.67 10.27 5.77
CA HIS A 57 10.96 11.63 6.18
C HIS A 57 9.69 12.43 6.44
N ARG A 58 9.81 13.39 7.34
CA ARG A 58 8.76 14.36 7.64
C ARG A 58 8.73 15.41 6.51
N THR A 59 7.54 15.64 5.96
CA THR A 59 7.31 16.67 4.93
C THR A 59 6.71 17.95 5.51
N GLY A 60 6.01 17.86 6.63
CA GLY A 60 5.36 19.02 7.24
C GLY A 60 4.61 18.70 8.53
N THR A 61 3.82 19.66 8.95
CA THR A 61 2.89 19.54 10.09
C THR A 61 1.65 20.38 9.79
N SER A 62 0.47 19.84 10.07
CA SER A 62 -0.80 20.54 9.98
C SER A 62 -1.58 20.33 11.29
N GLY A 63 -1.66 21.38 12.12
CA GLY A 63 -2.19 21.26 13.46
C GLY A 63 -1.38 20.27 14.31
N ASP A 64 -2.05 19.24 14.83
CA ASP A 64 -1.44 18.14 15.59
C ASP A 64 -0.98 16.95 14.72
N VAL A 65 -1.18 17.04 13.40
CA VAL A 65 -0.81 15.99 12.43
C VAL A 65 0.59 16.23 11.89
N THR A 66 1.46 15.25 12.01
CA THR A 66 2.76 15.19 11.34
C THR A 66 2.60 14.51 9.98
N GLU A 67 2.95 15.21 8.91
CA GLU A 67 2.96 14.68 7.55
C GLU A 67 4.28 13.96 7.27
N VAL A 68 4.18 12.74 6.75
CA VAL A 68 5.35 11.88 6.48
C VAL A 68 5.21 11.29 5.09
N ARG A 69 6.33 11.22 4.37
CA ARG A 69 6.43 10.54 3.08
C ARG A 69 7.50 9.44 3.17
N SER A 70 7.26 8.34 2.48
CA SER A 70 8.22 7.26 2.32
C SER A 70 8.04 6.58 0.97
N TYR A 71 9.04 5.81 0.54
CA TYR A 71 8.82 4.80 -0.49
C TYR A 71 8.30 3.52 0.14
N ILE A 72 7.46 2.80 -0.59
CA ILE A 72 7.02 1.47 -0.25
C ILE A 72 7.45 0.50 -1.34
N PHE A 73 7.87 -0.67 -0.92
CA PHE A 73 8.30 -1.74 -1.80
C PHE A 73 7.77 -3.05 -1.23
N VAL A 74 7.00 -3.77 -2.03
CA VAL A 74 6.36 -5.02 -1.61
C VAL A 74 7.05 -6.18 -2.26
N THR A 75 7.49 -7.14 -1.45
CA THR A 75 8.09 -8.37 -1.91
C THR A 75 7.23 -9.58 -1.58
N GLN A 76 7.29 -10.57 -2.42
CA GLN A 76 6.66 -11.87 -2.28
C GLN A 76 7.70 -12.98 -2.41
N VAL A 77 7.41 -14.15 -1.90
CA VAL A 77 8.21 -15.35 -2.14
C VAL A 77 7.38 -16.35 -2.93
N ALA A 78 7.84 -16.73 -4.11
CA ALA A 78 7.28 -17.80 -4.91
C ALA A 78 8.39 -18.77 -5.33
N ASN A 79 8.12 -20.06 -5.24
CA ASN A 79 9.09 -21.11 -5.57
C ASN A 79 10.46 -20.91 -4.88
N HIS A 80 10.44 -20.49 -3.61
CA HIS A 80 11.62 -20.18 -2.79
C HIS A 80 12.47 -18.98 -3.27
N VAL A 81 11.97 -18.20 -4.23
CA VAL A 81 12.65 -17.00 -4.75
C VAL A 81 11.88 -15.75 -4.33
N PRO A 82 12.52 -14.77 -3.67
CA PRO A 82 11.91 -13.48 -3.42
C PRO A 82 11.90 -12.63 -4.70
N PHE A 83 10.79 -11.94 -4.93
CA PHE A 83 10.66 -10.97 -6.02
C PHE A 83 9.80 -9.78 -5.61
N ALA A 84 9.97 -8.66 -6.32
CA ALA A 84 9.14 -7.48 -6.16
C ALA A 84 7.80 -7.69 -6.86
N VAL A 85 6.70 -7.32 -6.19
CA VAL A 85 5.37 -7.35 -6.78
C VAL A 85 4.82 -5.95 -7.04
N SER A 86 5.22 -4.97 -6.22
CA SER A 86 4.80 -3.58 -6.39
C SER A 86 5.76 -2.61 -5.70
N SER A 87 5.73 -1.36 -6.13
CA SER A 87 6.40 -0.23 -5.48
C SER A 87 5.53 1.02 -5.56
N GLY A 88 5.86 2.04 -4.79
CA GLY A 88 5.14 3.30 -4.80
C GLY A 88 5.61 4.27 -3.74
N VAL A 89 4.88 5.37 -3.64
CA VAL A 89 5.03 6.40 -2.62
C VAL A 89 3.91 6.27 -1.60
N LEU A 90 4.27 6.33 -0.33
CA LEU A 90 3.33 6.37 0.77
C LEU A 90 3.34 7.76 1.41
N GLU A 91 2.19 8.41 1.45
CA GLU A 91 1.96 9.65 2.17
C GLU A 91 1.05 9.39 3.36
N THR A 92 1.52 9.74 4.55
CA THR A 92 0.78 9.51 5.79
C THR A 92 0.67 10.77 6.62
N GLY A 93 -0.47 10.93 7.29
CA GLY A 93 -0.64 11.87 8.39
C GLY A 93 -0.68 11.08 9.70
N ILE A 94 0.09 11.50 10.68
CA ILE A 94 0.21 10.82 11.96
C ILE A 94 -0.06 11.81 13.08
N ARG A 95 -0.94 11.47 14.01
CA ARG A 95 -1.17 12.24 15.24
C ARG A 95 -1.09 11.36 16.48
N ARG A 96 -1.05 12.00 17.65
CA ARG A 96 -1.18 11.31 18.93
C ARG A 96 -2.66 11.24 19.31
N GLY A 97 -3.21 10.04 19.29
CA GLY A 97 -4.56 9.76 19.79
C GLY A 97 -4.57 9.27 21.25
N ALA A 98 -5.74 8.93 21.74
CA ALA A 98 -5.94 8.49 23.14
C ALA A 98 -5.17 7.20 23.49
N HIS A 99 -4.87 6.37 22.51
CA HIS A 99 -4.23 5.07 22.70
C HIS A 99 -2.87 4.96 21.98
N GLY A 100 -2.21 6.07 21.72
CA GLY A 100 -0.92 6.12 21.05
C GLY A 100 -0.98 6.79 19.68
N LEU A 101 0.00 6.49 18.82
CA LEU A 101 0.03 7.06 17.49
C LEU A 101 -1.02 6.43 16.58
N GLU A 102 -1.69 7.28 15.81
CA GLU A 102 -2.69 6.85 14.83
C GLU A 102 -2.51 7.57 13.49
N PHE A 103 -2.82 6.87 12.40
CA PHE A 103 -2.92 7.46 11.08
C PHE A 103 -4.23 8.23 10.95
N THR A 104 -4.14 9.46 10.46
CA THR A 104 -5.28 10.27 9.99
C THR A 104 -5.44 10.20 8.48
N LYS A 105 -4.32 9.99 7.79
CA LYS A 105 -4.22 9.84 6.34
C LYS A 105 -3.26 8.68 6.02
N PHE A 106 -3.63 7.87 5.03
CA PHE A 106 -2.79 6.82 4.50
C PHE A 106 -3.01 6.72 3.00
N TYR A 107 -2.18 7.41 2.22
CA TYR A 107 -2.30 7.48 0.77
C TYR A 107 -1.18 6.70 0.13
N LEU A 108 -1.55 5.63 -0.54
CA LEU A 108 -0.66 4.76 -1.29
C LEU A 108 -0.78 5.09 -2.77
N ILE A 109 0.30 5.61 -3.34
CA ILE A 109 0.43 5.97 -4.75
C ILE A 109 1.37 4.96 -5.37
N MET A 110 0.79 4.02 -6.13
CA MET A 110 1.52 2.89 -6.72
C MET A 110 2.16 3.30 -8.04
N ASP A 111 3.35 2.79 -8.30
CA ASP A 111 4.06 2.95 -9.59
C ASP A 111 3.46 2.06 -10.70
N THR A 112 2.57 1.13 -10.33
CA THR A 112 1.91 0.19 -11.23
C THR A 112 0.41 0.18 -10.97
N ASP A 113 -0.38 -0.13 -11.98
CA ASP A 113 -1.83 -0.20 -11.94
C ASP A 113 -2.37 -1.36 -11.11
N ASP A 114 -1.61 -2.45 -10.96
CA ASP A 114 -1.98 -3.56 -10.09
C ASP A 114 -0.75 -4.34 -9.60
N SER A 115 -0.93 -5.03 -8.48
CA SER A 115 -0.03 -6.11 -8.06
C SER A 115 -0.39 -7.35 -8.87
N ILE A 116 0.57 -7.91 -9.59
CA ILE A 116 0.31 -9.12 -10.39
C ILE A 116 -0.25 -10.23 -9.47
N PRO A 117 -1.48 -10.70 -9.69
CA PRO A 117 -2.04 -11.80 -8.91
C PRO A 117 -1.13 -13.03 -8.95
N PHE A 118 -0.97 -13.70 -7.81
CA PHE A 118 -0.07 -14.87 -7.71
C PHE A 118 -0.35 -15.95 -8.75
N ALA A 119 -1.62 -16.16 -9.10
CA ALA A 119 -2.03 -17.12 -10.11
C ALA A 119 -1.49 -16.77 -11.52
N GLU A 120 -1.50 -15.49 -11.87
CA GLU A 120 -0.98 -15.01 -13.15
C GLU A 120 0.54 -15.05 -13.19
N PHE A 121 1.18 -14.72 -12.07
CA PHE A 121 2.65 -14.85 -11.96
C PHE A 121 3.11 -16.30 -12.08
N LYS A 122 2.37 -17.24 -11.50
CA LYS A 122 2.65 -18.67 -11.64
C LYS A 122 2.51 -19.13 -13.09
N ALA A 123 1.51 -18.62 -13.80
CA ALA A 123 1.31 -18.91 -15.21
C ALA A 123 2.44 -18.33 -16.07
N ALA A 124 2.86 -17.09 -15.84
CA ALA A 124 3.97 -16.44 -16.55
C ALA A 124 5.32 -17.12 -16.30
N GLY A 125 5.58 -17.59 -15.08
CA GLY A 125 6.81 -18.31 -14.72
C GLY A 125 6.93 -19.71 -15.36
N ASN A 126 5.81 -20.32 -15.70
CA ASN A 126 5.80 -21.63 -16.39
C ASN A 126 5.96 -21.52 -17.92
N VAL A 127 5.79 -20.33 -18.49
CA VAL A 127 5.99 -20.08 -19.94
C VAL A 127 7.46 -19.83 -20.29
N ALA A 128 8.28 -19.50 -19.31
CA ALA A 128 9.73 -19.22 -19.52
C ALA A 128 10.64 -20.46 -19.34
N ALA A 129 10.07 -21.66 -19.25
CA ALA A 129 10.81 -22.91 -18.99
C ALA A 129 10.74 -23.95 -20.14
N ASP A 130 10.27 -23.56 -21.33
CA ASP A 130 10.30 -24.37 -22.55
C ASP A 130 11.38 -23.91 -23.55
#